data_943f51426fb2708f948ff3df2d76ffd4
#
_entry.id   943f51426fb2708f948ff3df2d76ffd4
#
_cell.length_a   1.000
_cell.length_b   1.000
_cell.length_c   1.000
_cell.angle_alpha   90.00
_cell.angle_beta   90.00
_cell.angle_gamma   90.00
#
_symmetry.space_group_name_H-M   'P 1'
#
loop_
_entity.id
_entity.type
_entity.pdbx_description
1 polymer ?
#
loop_
_entity_poly.entity_id
_entity_poly.type
_entity_poly.pdbx_seq_one_letter_code
_entity_poly.pdbx_strand_id
1 'polypeptide(L)'
;MDADKPRPADVAAKYDSAEPRAWGYDLPGIVKALDPSSTSIALTFDACGGPHGSLIDDPLLALLEQQAVPATLFWNKRWIEQNPQRALHLAQNPLFQIENHGTLHKPLSVNGRAAYGIPGTESAAELVEEIEGNRRFLREFLDVESNWFRSGTAFYDDVAVDIARELGVSLAGFAVNGDAGVTLPGTAVASHLRQAAPGAIVLMHMNQPGRGTADGVREAIPQLREAGFTFAKLGEAPV
;
A
#
# COMPACT_ATOMS: atom_id res chain seq x y z
N MET A 1 18.52 14.86 11.33
CA MET A 1 17.46 14.60 12.35
C MET A 1 16.52 15.79 12.28
N ASP A 2 15.33 15.60 11.70
CA ASP A 2 14.29 16.64 11.70
C ASP A 2 13.86 16.88 13.15
N ALA A 3 14.27 18.01 13.70
CA ALA A 3 14.02 18.37 15.10
C ALA A 3 12.55 18.69 15.41
N ASP A 4 11.66 18.52 14.44
CA ASP A 4 10.26 18.99 14.52
C ASP A 4 9.24 17.83 14.43
N LYS A 5 9.68 16.57 14.23
CA LYS A 5 8.75 15.43 14.21
C LYS A 5 8.58 14.87 15.63
N PRO A 6 7.33 14.65 16.09
CA PRO A 6 7.08 14.06 17.40
C PRO A 6 7.69 12.66 17.48
N ARG A 7 8.16 12.26 18.66
CA ARG A 7 8.64 10.90 18.86
C ARG A 7 7.46 9.93 18.81
N PRO A 8 7.61 8.77 18.16
CA PRO A 8 6.54 7.77 18.07
C PRO A 8 5.91 7.40 19.42
N ALA A 9 6.73 7.29 20.46
CA ALA A 9 6.26 7.00 21.83
C ALA A 9 5.37 8.12 22.43
N ASP A 10 5.67 9.37 22.11
CA ASP A 10 4.87 10.51 22.58
C ASP A 10 3.52 10.56 21.85
N VAL A 11 3.51 10.23 20.57
CA VAL A 11 2.27 10.09 19.79
C VAL A 11 1.43 8.96 20.37
N ALA A 12 1.98 7.78 20.61
CA ALA A 12 1.27 6.66 21.23
C ALA A 12 0.64 7.04 22.57
N ALA A 13 1.42 7.68 23.46
CA ALA A 13 0.95 8.11 24.78
C ALA A 13 -0.19 9.14 24.71
N LYS A 14 -0.17 10.04 23.72
CA LYS A 14 -1.22 11.04 23.51
C LYS A 14 -2.57 10.41 23.21
N TYR A 15 -2.58 9.27 22.52
CA TYR A 15 -3.80 8.58 22.08
C TYR A 15 -4.15 7.34 22.92
N ASP A 16 -3.48 7.10 24.05
CA ASP A 16 -3.64 5.91 24.88
C ASP A 16 -5.09 5.69 25.38
N SER A 17 -5.82 6.77 25.63
CA SER A 17 -7.23 6.72 26.05
C SER A 17 -8.22 7.20 24.98
N ALA A 18 -7.79 7.31 23.72
CA ALA A 18 -8.65 7.76 22.65
C ALA A 18 -9.66 6.67 22.27
N GLU A 19 -10.92 7.07 22.10
CA GLU A 19 -11.97 6.16 21.66
C GLU A 19 -12.38 6.47 20.22
N PRO A 20 -12.30 5.47 19.31
CA PRO A 20 -12.65 5.67 17.91
C PRO A 20 -14.17 5.77 17.72
N ARG A 21 -14.57 6.63 16.78
CA ARG A 21 -15.97 6.89 16.42
C ARG A 21 -16.32 6.35 15.05
N ALA A 22 -15.34 6.11 14.20
CA ALA A 22 -15.51 5.63 12.84
C ALA A 22 -14.57 4.46 12.53
N TRP A 23 -14.96 3.64 11.55
CA TRP A 23 -14.20 2.48 11.10
C TRP A 23 -14.45 2.24 9.62
N GLY A 24 -13.40 2.05 8.83
CA GLY A 24 -13.55 1.75 7.42
C GLY A 24 -12.26 1.94 6.63
N TYR A 25 -12.36 1.75 5.34
CA TYR A 25 -11.29 2.01 4.36
C TYR A 25 -11.49 3.34 3.62
N ASP A 26 -12.56 4.07 3.93
CA ASP A 26 -12.95 5.33 3.30
C ASP A 26 -13.25 6.40 4.36
N LEU A 27 -12.24 6.72 5.17
CA LEU A 27 -12.33 7.76 6.17
C LEU A 27 -11.64 9.04 5.69
N PRO A 28 -12.05 10.22 6.16
CA PRO A 28 -11.33 11.47 5.91
C PRO A 28 -9.86 11.36 6.31
N GLY A 29 -8.94 11.78 5.43
CA GLY A 29 -7.50 11.64 5.62
C GLY A 29 -6.88 10.42 4.94
N ILE A 30 -7.68 9.49 4.40
CA ILE A 30 -7.20 8.40 3.54
C ILE A 30 -7.21 8.89 2.09
N VAL A 31 -6.05 8.81 1.43
CA VAL A 31 -5.85 9.29 0.06
C VAL A 31 -6.21 8.18 -0.92
N LYS A 32 -7.21 8.42 -1.77
CA LYS A 32 -7.71 7.45 -2.77
C LYS A 32 -7.40 7.84 -4.22
N ALA A 33 -6.93 9.05 -4.41
CA ALA A 33 -6.58 9.58 -5.73
C ALA A 33 -5.34 10.45 -5.64
N LEU A 34 -4.62 10.55 -6.75
CA LEU A 34 -3.56 11.51 -6.98
C LEU A 34 -4.14 12.94 -6.97
N ASP A 35 -3.27 13.93 -7.19
CA ASP A 35 -3.72 15.33 -7.35
C ASP A 35 -4.86 15.41 -8.39
N PRO A 36 -5.91 16.21 -8.15
CA PRO A 36 -7.05 16.34 -9.08
C PRO A 36 -6.70 16.78 -10.50
N SER A 37 -5.53 17.38 -10.70
CA SER A 37 -5.03 17.76 -12.03
C SER A 37 -4.34 16.58 -12.76
N SER A 38 -4.07 15.47 -12.08
CA SER A 38 -3.38 14.31 -12.67
C SER A 38 -4.29 13.56 -13.63
N THR A 39 -3.77 13.29 -14.83
CA THR A 39 -4.35 12.35 -15.80
C THR A 39 -3.80 10.94 -15.66
N SER A 40 -2.82 10.75 -14.78
CA SER A 40 -2.20 9.46 -14.55
C SER A 40 -3.03 8.56 -13.63
N ILE A 41 -2.80 7.25 -13.72
CA ILE A 41 -3.32 6.25 -12.80
C ILE A 41 -2.14 5.74 -11.95
N ALA A 42 -2.32 5.63 -10.63
CA ALA A 42 -1.35 5.00 -9.75
C ALA A 42 -1.67 3.51 -9.59
N LEU A 43 -0.87 2.65 -10.20
CA LEU A 43 -0.93 1.21 -9.94
C LEU A 43 -0.17 0.90 -8.66
N THR A 44 -0.86 0.32 -7.67
CA THR A 44 -0.26 -0.05 -6.39
C THR A 44 -0.44 -1.53 -6.12
N PHE A 45 0.61 -2.17 -5.58
CA PHE A 45 0.62 -3.60 -5.36
C PHE A 45 1.08 -3.92 -3.94
N ASP A 46 0.25 -4.66 -3.22
CA ASP A 46 0.53 -5.10 -1.86
C ASP A 46 1.24 -6.45 -1.84
N ALA A 47 2.20 -6.61 -0.94
CA ALA A 47 2.88 -7.86 -0.62
C ALA A 47 2.73 -8.16 0.88
N CYS A 48 1.76 -9.01 1.20
CA CYS A 48 1.23 -9.19 2.56
C CYS A 48 2.13 -10.00 3.48
N GLY A 49 2.91 -10.93 2.94
CA GLY A 49 3.67 -11.90 3.75
C GLY A 49 2.81 -12.92 4.48
N GLY A 50 3.42 -13.67 5.38
CA GLY A 50 2.75 -14.74 6.12
C GLY A 50 2.58 -16.04 5.32
N PRO A 51 1.88 -17.05 5.88
CA PRO A 51 1.88 -18.42 5.34
C PRO A 51 1.43 -18.56 3.89
N HIS A 52 0.56 -17.66 3.42
CA HIS A 52 -0.03 -17.74 2.08
C HIS A 52 0.23 -16.46 1.24
N GLY A 53 1.04 -15.54 1.72
CA GLY A 53 1.26 -14.25 1.09
C GLY A 53 2.74 -13.90 0.86
N SER A 54 3.65 -14.88 0.88
CA SER A 54 5.10 -14.65 0.79
C SER A 54 5.70 -14.98 -0.58
N LEU A 55 4.89 -15.33 -1.58
CA LEU A 55 5.38 -15.58 -2.92
C LEU A 55 5.61 -14.25 -3.68
N ILE A 56 6.13 -14.37 -4.90
CA ILE A 56 6.44 -13.25 -5.77
C ILE A 56 5.80 -13.51 -7.14
N ASP A 57 5.04 -12.55 -7.64
CA ASP A 57 4.52 -12.58 -9.00
C ASP A 57 5.55 -12.00 -9.97
N ASP A 58 6.62 -12.77 -10.26
CA ASP A 58 7.66 -12.35 -11.19
C ASP A 58 7.14 -12.05 -12.60
N PRO A 59 6.14 -12.77 -13.16
CA PRO A 59 5.48 -12.39 -14.40
C PRO A 59 4.87 -10.99 -14.40
N LEU A 60 4.25 -10.57 -13.28
CA LEU A 60 3.71 -9.22 -13.10
C LEU A 60 4.83 -8.17 -13.08
N LEU A 61 5.86 -8.39 -12.27
CA LEU A 61 6.99 -7.46 -12.15
C LEU A 61 7.75 -7.31 -13.47
N ALA A 62 8.03 -8.42 -14.15
CA ALA A 62 8.67 -8.40 -15.47
C ALA A 62 7.81 -7.67 -16.52
N LEU A 63 6.49 -7.79 -16.46
CA LEU A 63 5.57 -7.05 -17.33
C LEU A 63 5.68 -5.54 -17.11
N LEU A 64 5.65 -5.10 -15.84
CA LEU A 64 5.79 -3.67 -15.49
C LEU A 64 7.12 -3.11 -15.97
N GLU A 65 8.21 -3.84 -15.79
CA GLU A 65 9.55 -3.47 -16.28
C GLU A 65 9.59 -3.40 -17.81
N GLN A 66 9.13 -4.43 -18.52
CA GLN A 66 9.11 -4.48 -19.99
C GLN A 66 8.27 -3.38 -20.62
N GLN A 67 7.18 -3.02 -19.96
CA GLN A 67 6.28 -1.97 -20.41
C GLN A 67 6.67 -0.58 -19.90
N ALA A 68 7.75 -0.45 -19.10
CA ALA A 68 8.17 0.78 -18.44
C ALA A 68 7.00 1.45 -17.68
N VAL A 69 6.27 0.67 -16.89
CA VAL A 69 5.13 1.14 -16.09
C VAL A 69 5.60 1.39 -14.67
N PRO A 70 5.63 2.65 -14.20
CA PRO A 70 5.93 2.95 -12.81
C PRO A 70 4.83 2.43 -11.89
N ALA A 71 5.21 1.94 -10.71
CA ALA A 71 4.28 1.42 -9.72
C ALA A 71 4.76 1.70 -8.29
N THR A 72 3.81 1.74 -7.35
CA THR A 72 4.12 1.78 -5.91
C THR A 72 3.85 0.40 -5.31
N LEU A 73 4.86 -0.14 -4.63
CA LEU A 73 4.84 -1.47 -4.03
C LEU A 73 4.79 -1.32 -2.50
N PHE A 74 3.69 -1.76 -1.89
CA PHE A 74 3.52 -1.76 -0.45
C PHE A 74 3.97 -3.09 0.13
N TRP A 75 5.09 -3.08 0.87
CA TRP A 75 5.68 -4.30 1.40
C TRP A 75 5.51 -4.43 2.90
N ASN A 76 4.94 -5.55 3.33
CA ASN A 76 4.92 -5.95 4.73
C ASN A 76 6.30 -6.49 5.15
N LYS A 77 6.73 -6.20 6.38
CA LYS A 77 8.02 -6.66 6.90
C LYS A 77 8.20 -8.16 6.73
N ARG A 78 7.17 -8.97 7.00
CA ARG A 78 7.23 -10.43 6.88
C ARG A 78 7.49 -10.90 5.44
N TRP A 79 7.00 -10.16 4.43
CA TRP A 79 7.28 -10.45 3.03
C TRP A 79 8.75 -10.19 2.70
N ILE A 80 9.31 -9.07 3.18
CA ILE A 80 10.71 -8.71 2.96
C ILE A 80 11.63 -9.73 3.61
N GLU A 81 11.35 -10.15 4.85
CA GLU A 81 12.12 -11.15 5.58
C GLU A 81 12.16 -12.52 4.88
N GLN A 82 11.09 -12.89 4.17
CA GLN A 82 11.03 -14.12 3.37
C GLN A 82 11.73 -13.98 2.00
N ASN A 83 11.84 -12.75 1.48
CA ASN A 83 12.34 -12.47 0.13
C ASN A 83 13.48 -11.43 0.12
N PRO A 84 14.50 -11.51 1.01
CA PRO A 84 15.41 -10.42 1.25
C PRO A 84 16.23 -10.01 0.00
N GLN A 85 16.71 -10.98 -0.78
CA GLN A 85 17.49 -10.69 -1.97
C GLN A 85 16.66 -10.06 -3.09
N ARG A 86 15.40 -10.52 -3.23
CA ARG A 86 14.49 -9.96 -4.23
C ARG A 86 14.05 -8.55 -3.85
N ALA A 87 13.80 -8.31 -2.56
CA ALA A 87 13.48 -6.98 -2.05
C ALA A 87 14.62 -5.98 -2.30
N LEU A 88 15.87 -6.35 -1.99
CA LEU A 88 17.05 -5.52 -2.28
C LEU A 88 17.17 -5.20 -3.78
N HIS A 89 16.94 -6.17 -4.65
CA HIS A 89 17.01 -5.98 -6.09
C HIS A 89 15.90 -5.04 -6.60
N LEU A 90 14.67 -5.25 -6.18
CA LEU A 90 13.52 -4.45 -6.61
C LEU A 90 13.57 -3.01 -6.06
N ALA A 91 14.08 -2.81 -4.85
CA ALA A 91 14.23 -1.49 -4.25
C ALA A 91 15.21 -0.57 -5.01
N GLN A 92 16.12 -1.15 -5.80
CA GLN A 92 17.05 -0.41 -6.67
C GLN A 92 16.44 -0.04 -8.03
N ASN A 93 15.29 -0.58 -8.39
CA ASN A 93 14.66 -0.32 -9.67
C ASN A 93 13.90 1.02 -9.63
N PRO A 94 14.28 2.04 -10.44
CA PRO A 94 13.66 3.37 -10.40
C PRO A 94 12.18 3.39 -10.83
N LEU A 95 11.70 2.33 -11.49
CA LEU A 95 10.28 2.19 -11.82
C LEU A 95 9.42 1.94 -10.58
N PHE A 96 10.01 1.41 -9.50
CA PHE A 96 9.26 1.04 -8.31
C PHE A 96 9.52 2.00 -7.17
N GLN A 97 8.44 2.44 -6.54
CA GLN A 97 8.46 3.13 -5.25
C GLN A 97 8.08 2.11 -4.17
N ILE A 98 8.95 1.93 -3.19
CA ILE A 98 8.71 0.99 -2.11
C ILE A 98 8.10 1.74 -0.93
N GLU A 99 6.97 1.26 -0.43
CA GLU A 99 6.22 1.86 0.66
C GLU A 99 5.79 0.82 1.72
N ASN A 100 5.29 1.30 2.83
CA ASN A 100 5.08 0.55 4.06
C ASN A 100 3.70 -0.15 4.09
N HIS A 101 3.70 -1.48 4.23
CA HIS A 101 2.49 -2.30 4.41
C HIS A 101 2.37 -2.93 5.82
N GLY A 102 3.02 -2.31 6.79
CA GLY A 102 2.97 -2.73 8.18
C GLY A 102 3.96 -3.82 8.57
N THR A 103 4.03 -4.07 9.87
CA THR A 103 4.93 -5.03 10.49
C THR A 103 4.31 -6.43 10.51
N LEU A 104 3.06 -6.56 10.96
CA LEU A 104 2.32 -7.81 11.13
C LEU A 104 1.10 -7.94 10.23
N HIS A 105 0.86 -6.98 9.34
CA HIS A 105 -0.28 -6.95 8.41
C HIS A 105 -1.63 -6.82 9.13
N LYS A 106 -1.69 -5.98 10.16
CA LYS A 106 -2.92 -5.75 10.92
C LYS A 106 -3.74 -4.57 10.36
N PRO A 107 -5.07 -4.60 10.45
CA PRO A 107 -5.88 -3.40 10.39
C PRO A 107 -5.44 -2.42 11.50
N LEU A 108 -5.51 -1.13 11.25
CA LEU A 108 -5.13 -0.15 12.27
C LEU A 108 -6.33 0.26 13.13
N SER A 109 -6.26 -0.11 14.40
CA SER A 109 -7.28 0.19 15.41
C SER A 109 -6.60 0.48 16.75
N VAL A 110 -7.23 1.29 17.61
CA VAL A 110 -6.76 1.47 18.99
C VAL A 110 -7.46 0.55 19.99
N ASN A 111 -8.41 -0.28 19.52
CA ASN A 111 -9.24 -1.14 20.39
C ASN A 111 -9.47 -2.56 19.83
N GLY A 112 -8.60 -3.05 18.94
CA GLY A 112 -8.62 -4.43 18.45
C GLY A 112 -9.67 -4.72 17.37
N ARG A 113 -10.28 -3.71 16.74
CA ARG A 113 -11.33 -3.94 15.73
C ARG A 113 -10.79 -4.71 14.53
N ALA A 114 -11.44 -5.81 14.19
CA ALA A 114 -11.01 -6.73 13.14
C ALA A 114 -11.61 -6.37 11.77
N ALA A 115 -10.88 -6.70 10.70
CA ALA A 115 -11.39 -6.69 9.33
C ALA A 115 -11.02 -7.99 8.62
N TYR A 116 -11.95 -8.56 7.85
CA TYR A 116 -11.78 -9.84 7.13
C TYR A 116 -11.28 -11.01 8.02
N GLY A 117 -11.66 -11.01 9.30
CA GLY A 117 -11.21 -12.00 10.27
C GLY A 117 -9.77 -11.81 10.78
N ILE A 118 -9.08 -10.75 10.39
CA ILE A 118 -7.76 -10.37 10.88
C ILE A 118 -7.94 -9.41 12.06
N PRO A 119 -7.45 -9.74 13.27
CA PRO A 119 -7.51 -8.84 14.42
C PRO A 119 -6.72 -7.54 14.15
N GLY A 120 -7.29 -6.41 14.54
CA GLY A 120 -6.60 -5.13 14.49
C GLY A 120 -5.54 -4.98 15.57
N THR A 121 -4.82 -3.87 15.53
CA THR A 121 -3.99 -3.41 16.65
C THR A 121 -4.88 -3.07 17.85
N GLU A 122 -4.44 -3.39 19.07
CA GLU A 122 -5.28 -3.35 20.28
C GLU A 122 -5.09 -2.06 21.10
N SER A 123 -4.11 -1.24 20.72
CA SER A 123 -3.77 0.01 21.40
C SER A 123 -3.07 0.99 20.46
N ALA A 124 -3.01 2.27 20.86
CA ALA A 124 -2.22 3.27 20.15
C ALA A 124 -0.73 2.89 20.07
N ALA A 125 -0.17 2.27 21.10
CA ALA A 125 1.22 1.83 21.10
C ALA A 125 1.48 0.72 20.08
N GLU A 126 0.61 -0.28 20.00
CA GLU A 126 0.70 -1.35 18.99
C GLU A 126 0.50 -0.81 17.57
N LEU A 127 -0.44 0.12 17.40
CA LEU A 127 -0.69 0.78 16.11
C LEU A 127 0.54 1.55 15.63
N VAL A 128 1.16 2.33 16.49
CA VAL A 128 2.39 3.06 16.18
C VAL A 128 3.51 2.08 15.81
N GLU A 129 3.66 0.96 16.51
CA GLU A 129 4.67 -0.06 16.18
C GLU A 129 4.35 -0.82 14.88
N GLU A 130 3.07 -1.01 14.54
CA GLU A 130 2.68 -1.59 13.23
C GLU A 130 3.16 -0.71 12.07
N ILE A 131 3.12 0.62 12.23
CA ILE A 131 3.63 1.58 11.24
C ILE A 131 5.16 1.70 11.32
N GLU A 132 5.68 2.08 12.48
CA GLU A 132 7.09 2.49 12.65
C GLU A 132 8.06 1.31 12.66
N GLY A 133 7.61 0.12 13.07
CA GLY A 133 8.43 -1.09 13.07
C GLY A 133 8.90 -1.47 11.66
N ASN A 134 7.98 -1.47 10.69
CA ASN A 134 8.35 -1.71 9.30
C ASN A 134 9.02 -0.49 8.64
N ARG A 135 8.64 0.74 9.00
CA ARG A 135 9.28 1.96 8.48
C ARG A 135 10.76 2.00 8.84
N ARG A 136 11.13 1.67 10.08
CA ARG A 136 12.52 1.51 10.50
C ARG A 136 13.22 0.39 9.72
N PHE A 137 12.56 -0.75 9.54
CA PHE A 137 13.11 -1.89 8.82
C PHE A 137 13.39 -1.57 7.33
N LEU A 138 12.47 -0.88 6.64
CA LEU A 138 12.66 -0.41 5.27
C LEU A 138 13.90 0.48 5.14
N ARG A 139 14.05 1.44 6.07
CA ARG A 139 15.21 2.34 6.08
C ARG A 139 16.52 1.60 6.39
N GLU A 140 16.53 0.74 7.41
CA GLU A 140 17.75 0.08 7.87
C GLU A 140 18.21 -1.03 6.94
N PHE A 141 17.29 -1.76 6.32
CA PHE A 141 17.60 -2.92 5.48
C PHE A 141 17.68 -2.58 3.99
N LEU A 142 16.83 -1.66 3.49
CA LEU A 142 16.72 -1.33 2.06
C LEU A 142 17.22 0.07 1.71
N ASP A 143 17.57 0.91 2.70
CA ASP A 143 17.85 2.35 2.51
C ASP A 143 16.67 3.11 1.87
N VAL A 144 15.43 2.73 2.25
CA VAL A 144 14.19 3.31 1.73
C VAL A 144 13.53 4.17 2.78
N GLU A 145 13.34 5.45 2.48
CA GLU A 145 12.51 6.37 3.28
C GLU A 145 11.05 6.28 2.80
N SER A 146 10.22 5.58 3.59
CA SER A 146 8.81 5.42 3.31
C SER A 146 7.98 6.57 3.90
N ASN A 147 7.12 7.17 3.09
CA ASN A 147 6.22 8.26 3.47
C ASN A 147 4.74 7.87 3.36
N TRP A 148 4.45 6.73 2.75
CA TRP A 148 3.11 6.20 2.60
C TRP A 148 2.95 4.91 3.38
N PHE A 149 1.73 4.70 3.85
CA PHE A 149 1.35 3.49 4.57
C PHE A 149 0.01 2.97 4.06
N ARG A 150 -0.10 1.65 3.93
CA ARG A 150 -1.37 0.95 3.75
C ARG A 150 -1.45 -0.17 4.77
N SER A 151 -2.54 -0.22 5.56
CA SER A 151 -2.74 -1.30 6.53
C SER A 151 -3.01 -2.63 5.82
N GLY A 152 -2.78 -3.75 6.52
CA GLY A 152 -2.93 -5.10 5.96
C GLY A 152 -4.31 -5.45 5.41
N THR A 153 -5.31 -4.61 5.65
CA THR A 153 -6.68 -4.78 5.13
C THR A 153 -7.23 -3.51 4.49
N ALA A 154 -6.43 -2.46 4.44
CA ALA A 154 -6.82 -1.08 4.13
C ALA A 154 -7.88 -0.49 5.08
N PHE A 155 -8.14 -1.12 6.24
CA PHE A 155 -9.09 -0.65 7.25
C PHE A 155 -8.38 0.08 8.38
N TYR A 156 -9.06 1.14 8.86
CA TYR A 156 -8.60 2.04 9.91
C TYR A 156 -9.74 2.48 10.80
N ASP A 157 -9.46 2.80 12.06
CA ASP A 157 -10.34 3.71 12.80
C ASP A 157 -9.90 5.18 12.62
N ASP A 158 -10.74 6.13 12.99
CA ASP A 158 -10.47 7.56 12.83
C ASP A 158 -9.31 8.04 13.71
N VAL A 159 -9.07 7.40 14.86
CA VAL A 159 -7.92 7.66 15.72
C VAL A 159 -6.61 7.22 15.02
N ALA A 160 -6.64 6.09 14.32
CA ALA A 160 -5.50 5.62 13.53
C ALA A 160 -5.12 6.61 12.41
N VAL A 161 -6.10 7.25 11.79
CA VAL A 161 -5.85 8.30 10.78
C VAL A 161 -5.15 9.51 11.41
N ASP A 162 -5.57 9.93 12.59
CA ASP A 162 -4.94 11.03 13.31
C ASP A 162 -3.51 10.70 13.76
N ILE A 163 -3.28 9.48 14.27
CA ILE A 163 -1.94 9.00 14.65
C ILE A 163 -1.01 8.99 13.43
N ALA A 164 -1.44 8.44 12.29
CA ALA A 164 -0.63 8.38 11.07
C ALA A 164 -0.23 9.80 10.60
N ARG A 165 -1.18 10.75 10.65
CA ARG A 165 -0.91 12.15 10.32
C ARG A 165 0.16 12.76 11.24
N GLU A 166 0.11 12.52 12.55
CA GLU A 166 1.11 13.03 13.50
C GLU A 166 2.49 12.39 13.32
N LEU A 167 2.54 11.12 12.91
CA LEU A 167 3.79 10.45 12.53
C LEU A 167 4.34 10.95 11.18
N GLY A 168 3.62 11.85 10.48
CA GLY A 168 3.99 12.34 9.17
C GLY A 168 3.93 11.27 8.08
N VAL A 169 2.94 10.37 8.17
CA VAL A 169 2.70 9.28 7.24
C VAL A 169 1.38 9.49 6.51
N SER A 170 1.41 9.42 5.18
CA SER A 170 0.20 9.47 4.35
C SER A 170 -0.44 8.08 4.26
N LEU A 171 -1.76 8.00 4.47
CA LEU A 171 -2.50 6.75 4.33
C LEU A 171 -2.97 6.56 2.88
N ALA A 172 -2.50 5.50 2.23
CA ALA A 172 -2.91 5.13 0.89
C ALA A 172 -4.16 4.24 0.93
N GLY A 173 -5.28 4.79 0.52
CA GLY A 173 -6.48 4.05 0.15
C GLY A 173 -6.46 3.66 -1.33
N PHE A 174 -7.66 3.49 -1.90
CA PHE A 174 -7.85 3.16 -3.32
C PHE A 174 -9.20 3.66 -3.82
N ALA A 175 -9.26 4.06 -5.08
CA ALA A 175 -10.49 4.33 -5.81
C ALA A 175 -11.01 3.06 -6.51
N VAL A 176 -10.08 2.16 -6.90
CA VAL A 176 -10.39 0.91 -7.58
C VAL A 176 -9.73 -0.26 -6.84
N ASN A 177 -10.53 -1.23 -6.43
CA ASN A 177 -10.04 -2.54 -5.99
C ASN A 177 -9.85 -3.43 -7.22
N GLY A 178 -8.63 -3.51 -7.72
CA GLY A 178 -8.33 -4.10 -9.02
C GLY A 178 -8.46 -5.61 -9.07
N ASP A 179 -8.03 -6.32 -8.04
CA ASP A 179 -7.99 -7.79 -8.02
C ASP A 179 -8.82 -8.45 -6.91
N ALA A 180 -9.50 -7.64 -6.08
CA ALA A 180 -10.33 -8.08 -4.95
C ALA A 180 -9.61 -9.08 -4.02
N GLY A 181 -8.38 -8.74 -3.60
CA GLY A 181 -7.57 -9.64 -2.78
C GLY A 181 -7.14 -10.89 -3.53
N VAL A 182 -6.80 -10.76 -4.81
CA VAL A 182 -6.33 -11.84 -5.70
C VAL A 182 -7.36 -12.94 -5.97
N THR A 183 -8.64 -12.61 -5.84
CA THR A 183 -9.72 -13.58 -6.07
C THR A 183 -10.30 -13.54 -7.49
N LEU A 184 -10.03 -12.46 -8.23
CA LEU A 184 -10.58 -12.25 -9.56
C LEU A 184 -9.76 -12.95 -10.66
N PRO A 185 -10.40 -13.47 -11.72
CA PRO A 185 -9.70 -13.88 -12.93
C PRO A 185 -9.17 -12.67 -13.71
N GLY A 186 -8.17 -12.87 -14.58
CA GLY A 186 -7.51 -11.79 -15.32
C GLY A 186 -8.45 -10.88 -16.10
N THR A 187 -9.48 -11.44 -16.75
CA THR A 187 -10.49 -10.66 -17.47
C THR A 187 -11.28 -9.70 -16.58
N ALA A 188 -11.58 -10.11 -15.34
CA ALA A 188 -12.25 -9.24 -14.37
C ALA A 188 -11.29 -8.17 -13.83
N VAL A 189 -10.03 -8.52 -13.55
CA VAL A 189 -8.99 -7.54 -13.18
C VAL A 189 -8.84 -6.49 -14.29
N ALA A 190 -8.72 -6.89 -15.55
CA ALA A 190 -8.67 -5.95 -16.68
C ALA A 190 -9.91 -5.06 -16.77
N SER A 191 -11.10 -5.62 -16.52
CA SER A 191 -12.35 -4.85 -16.50
C SER A 191 -12.36 -3.81 -15.37
N HIS A 192 -11.87 -4.15 -14.17
CA HIS A 192 -11.78 -3.20 -13.07
C HIS A 192 -10.78 -2.07 -13.36
N LEU A 193 -9.62 -2.40 -13.94
CA LEU A 193 -8.62 -1.40 -14.33
C LEU A 193 -9.16 -0.38 -15.34
N ARG A 194 -9.96 -0.84 -16.32
CA ARG A 194 -10.60 0.06 -17.30
C ARG A 194 -11.62 1.02 -16.72
N GLN A 195 -12.10 0.79 -15.50
CA GLN A 195 -13.02 1.68 -14.80
C GLN A 195 -12.30 2.79 -14.02
N ALA A 196 -10.97 2.75 -13.99
CA ALA A 196 -10.18 3.77 -13.31
C ALA A 196 -10.38 5.14 -13.96
N ALA A 197 -10.77 6.12 -13.15
CA ALA A 197 -10.82 7.52 -13.57
C ALA A 197 -9.42 8.15 -13.52
N PRO A 198 -9.20 9.31 -14.17
CA PRO A 198 -7.97 10.08 -14.01
C PRO A 198 -7.66 10.32 -12.52
N GLY A 199 -6.41 10.14 -12.15
CA GLY A 199 -5.96 10.25 -10.77
C GLY A 199 -6.20 9.02 -9.89
N ALA A 200 -6.91 8.00 -10.34
CA ALA A 200 -7.27 6.86 -9.49
C ALA A 200 -6.04 6.14 -8.93
N ILE A 201 -6.08 5.83 -7.65
CA ILE A 201 -5.18 4.85 -7.00
C ILE A 201 -5.86 3.48 -7.10
N VAL A 202 -5.16 2.51 -7.68
CA VAL A 202 -5.63 1.14 -7.86
C VAL A 202 -4.91 0.21 -6.90
N LEU A 203 -5.66 -0.53 -6.09
CA LEU A 203 -5.13 -1.56 -5.20
C LEU A 203 -5.11 -2.91 -5.90
N MET A 204 -3.98 -3.56 -5.91
CA MET A 204 -3.76 -4.94 -6.36
C MET A 204 -2.69 -5.61 -5.49
N HIS A 205 -2.31 -6.85 -5.82
CA HIS A 205 -1.32 -7.61 -5.07
C HIS A 205 -0.24 -8.22 -5.99
N MET A 206 0.96 -8.35 -5.46
CA MET A 206 2.13 -8.93 -6.17
C MET A 206 2.68 -10.21 -5.52
N ASN A 207 1.98 -10.76 -4.55
CA ASN A 207 2.45 -11.87 -3.72
C ASN A 207 1.72 -13.21 -3.96
N GLN A 208 0.97 -13.31 -5.05
CA GLN A 208 0.17 -14.49 -5.42
C GLN A 208 0.35 -14.83 -6.91
N PRO A 209 1.52 -15.39 -7.32
CA PRO A 209 1.75 -15.74 -8.71
C PRO A 209 0.74 -16.79 -9.21
N GLY A 210 0.43 -16.77 -10.50
CA GLY A 210 -0.52 -17.68 -11.11
C GLY A 210 -1.99 -17.36 -10.85
N ARG A 211 -2.28 -16.22 -10.21
CA ARG A 211 -3.62 -15.64 -10.12
C ARG A 211 -3.86 -14.64 -11.26
N GLY A 212 -5.03 -14.00 -11.26
CA GLY A 212 -5.45 -13.15 -12.37
C GLY A 212 -4.77 -11.77 -12.49
N THR A 213 -3.98 -11.33 -11.49
CA THR A 213 -3.44 -9.97 -11.46
C THR A 213 -2.51 -9.69 -12.64
N ALA A 214 -1.50 -10.55 -12.87
CA ALA A 214 -0.55 -10.35 -13.98
C ALA A 214 -1.24 -10.36 -15.36
N ASP A 215 -2.18 -11.27 -15.58
CA ASP A 215 -2.90 -11.39 -16.85
C ASP A 215 -3.82 -10.19 -17.07
N GLY A 216 -4.52 -9.74 -16.02
CA GLY A 216 -5.40 -8.58 -16.13
C GLY A 216 -4.63 -7.27 -16.36
N VAL A 217 -3.50 -7.09 -15.70
CA VAL A 217 -2.62 -5.92 -15.92
C VAL A 217 -2.06 -5.94 -17.35
N ARG A 218 -1.63 -7.11 -17.85
CA ARG A 218 -1.14 -7.27 -19.23
C ARG A 218 -2.19 -6.87 -20.26
N GLU A 219 -3.43 -7.24 -20.04
CA GLU A 219 -4.54 -6.88 -20.94
C GLU A 219 -4.89 -5.40 -20.84
N ALA A 220 -4.91 -4.83 -19.63
CA ALA A 220 -5.40 -3.47 -19.39
C ALA A 220 -4.41 -2.37 -19.81
N ILE A 221 -3.08 -2.53 -19.61
CA ILE A 221 -2.09 -1.48 -19.87
C ILE A 221 -2.19 -0.91 -21.30
N PRO A 222 -2.22 -1.71 -22.38
CA PRO A 222 -2.33 -1.15 -23.73
C PRO A 222 -3.62 -0.35 -23.94
N GLN A 223 -4.72 -0.83 -23.40
CA GLN A 223 -6.04 -0.20 -23.54
C GLN A 223 -6.13 1.12 -22.77
N LEU A 224 -5.53 1.18 -21.57
CA LEU A 224 -5.44 2.41 -20.78
C LEU A 224 -4.57 3.46 -21.50
N ARG A 225 -3.44 3.05 -22.08
CA ARG A 225 -2.59 3.95 -22.89
C ARG A 225 -3.31 4.47 -24.15
N GLU A 226 -4.05 3.60 -24.84
CA GLU A 226 -4.87 3.99 -25.99
C GLU A 226 -5.96 4.98 -25.59
N ALA A 227 -6.50 4.86 -24.37
CA ALA A 227 -7.44 5.81 -23.79
C ALA A 227 -6.77 7.12 -23.30
N GLY A 228 -5.45 7.27 -23.44
CA GLY A 228 -4.70 8.47 -23.09
C GLY A 228 -4.20 8.53 -21.65
N PHE A 229 -4.30 7.44 -20.88
CA PHE A 229 -3.77 7.40 -19.53
C PHE A 229 -2.25 7.17 -19.52
N THR A 230 -1.60 7.84 -18.56
CA THR A 230 -0.24 7.55 -18.13
C THR A 230 -0.25 6.90 -16.74
N PHE A 231 0.92 6.48 -16.27
CA PHE A 231 1.07 5.85 -14.97
C PHE A 231 2.06 6.64 -14.11
N ALA A 232 1.80 6.73 -12.81
CA ALA A 232 2.64 7.45 -11.86
C ALA A 232 2.78 6.68 -10.55
N LYS A 233 3.86 6.94 -9.82
CA LYS A 233 4.01 6.53 -8.42
C LYS A 233 3.28 7.50 -7.50
N LEU A 234 3.01 7.09 -6.26
CA LEU A 234 2.37 7.96 -5.28
C LEU A 234 3.28 9.15 -4.92
N GLY A 235 2.70 10.36 -4.86
CA GLY A 235 3.44 11.57 -4.50
C GLY A 235 4.36 12.14 -5.58
N GLU A 236 4.40 11.55 -6.76
CA GLU A 236 5.06 12.18 -7.92
C GLU A 236 4.16 13.29 -8.48
N ALA A 237 4.80 14.40 -8.86
CA ALA A 237 4.11 15.43 -9.61
C ALA A 237 3.64 14.87 -10.97
N PRO A 238 2.49 15.31 -11.50
CA PRO A 238 2.07 14.94 -12.85
C PRO A 238 3.16 15.33 -13.85
N VAL A 239 3.54 14.38 -14.72
CA VAL A 239 4.49 14.61 -15.82
C VAL A 239 3.74 15.24 -16.99
#